data_cf7495461244b0576aea2995320da4a1
#
_entry.id   cf7495461244b0576aea2995320da4a1
#
_cell.length_a   1.000
_cell.length_b   1.000
_cell.length_c   1.000
_cell.angle_alpha   90.00
_cell.angle_beta   90.00
_cell.angle_gamma   90.00
#
_symmetry.space_group_name_H-M   'P 1'
#
loop_
_entity.id
_entity.type
_entity.pdbx_description
1 polymer ?
#
loop_
_entity_poly.entity_id
_entity_poly.type
_entity_poly.pdbx_seq_one_letter_code
_entity_poly.pdbx_strand_id
1 'polypeptide(L)'
;LKDTKRYMDECIEFTRKQAEDGYFMAEDIAQQSIDECEKHIKNDKSVLVDEFESRIKSLGLSDSEKKTVVETNKKYFEEYYIPALKSANSALESLKKSGKNEEGLCGYGKIGKKYYSAIVKDKTSSSMTPEELKSYLTNSFTKVGMSMSNVSQDDLSKFQDYKPDFKDADEVLEFLIENIEEDFPTLSLIHI
;
A
#
# COMPACT_ATOMS: atom_id res chain seq x y z
N LEU A 1 0.54 9.85 16.79
CA LEU A 1 0.56 11.16 16.13
C LEU A 1 1.64 12.12 16.68
N LYS A 2 1.90 12.21 17.98
CA LYS A 2 2.93 13.12 18.55
C LYS A 2 4.31 12.97 17.90
N ASP A 3 4.71 11.76 17.59
CA ASP A 3 6.04 11.48 17.03
C ASP A 3 6.14 11.72 15.50
N THR A 4 5.00 11.94 14.83
CA THR A 4 4.96 12.12 13.38
C THR A 4 5.85 13.26 12.89
N LYS A 5 5.83 14.38 13.61
CA LYS A 5 6.64 15.56 13.23
C LYS A 5 8.13 15.23 13.25
N ARG A 6 8.63 14.61 14.33
CA ARG A 6 10.05 14.22 14.45
C ARG A 6 10.45 13.24 13.35
N TYR A 7 9.64 12.19 13.14
CA TYR A 7 9.90 11.21 12.11
C TYR A 7 9.93 11.83 10.71
N MET A 8 9.00 12.74 10.41
CA MET A 8 8.96 13.44 9.12
C MET A 8 10.17 14.34 8.92
N ASP A 9 10.60 15.05 9.96
CA ASP A 9 11.79 15.91 9.90
C ASP A 9 13.07 15.09 9.60
N GLU A 10 13.21 13.89 10.21
CA GLU A 10 14.29 12.94 9.90
C GLU A 10 14.25 12.44 8.45
N CYS A 11 13.04 12.09 7.95
CA CYS A 11 12.84 11.70 6.56
C CYS A 11 13.22 12.84 5.59
N ILE A 12 12.85 14.08 5.91
CA ILE A 12 13.17 15.26 5.11
C ILE A 12 14.68 15.48 5.05
N GLU A 13 15.36 15.37 6.19
CA GLU A 13 16.83 15.49 6.25
C GLU A 13 17.52 14.43 5.40
N PHE A 14 17.07 13.18 5.52
CA PHE A 14 17.58 12.08 4.70
C PHE A 14 17.35 12.35 3.20
N THR A 15 16.14 12.79 2.83
CA THR A 15 15.79 13.11 1.43
C THR A 15 16.66 14.25 0.86
N ARG A 16 16.97 15.26 1.66
CA ARG A 16 17.88 16.35 1.27
C ARG A 16 19.28 15.83 0.98
N LYS A 17 19.83 14.97 1.84
CA LYS A 17 21.13 14.33 1.61
C LYS A 17 21.14 13.48 0.35
N GLN A 18 20.08 12.72 0.11
CA GLN A 18 19.95 11.96 -1.13
C GLN A 18 19.91 12.88 -2.38
N ALA A 19 19.22 14.02 -2.28
CA ALA A 19 19.16 14.99 -3.38
C ALA A 19 20.54 15.62 -3.67
N GLU A 20 21.31 15.94 -2.63
CA GLU A 20 22.69 16.42 -2.73
C GLU A 20 23.60 15.40 -3.43
N ASP A 21 23.42 14.12 -3.12
CA ASP A 21 24.14 12.99 -3.74
C ASP A 21 23.64 12.65 -5.16
N GLY A 22 22.61 13.34 -5.65
CA GLY A 22 22.04 13.14 -7.00
C GLY A 22 20.99 12.00 -7.08
N TYR A 23 20.50 11.51 -5.94
CA TYR A 23 19.49 10.44 -5.85
C TYR A 23 18.10 10.99 -5.51
N PHE A 24 17.68 12.04 -6.15
CA PHE A 24 16.31 12.53 -5.99
C PHE A 24 15.40 12.05 -7.12
N MET A 25 14.12 11.95 -6.83
CA MET A 25 13.10 11.50 -7.79
C MET A 25 12.93 12.48 -8.96
N ALA A 26 12.38 12.01 -10.08
CA ALA A 26 12.04 12.86 -11.22
C ALA A 26 10.98 13.91 -10.83
N GLU A 27 10.94 15.02 -11.56
CA GLU A 27 10.10 16.19 -11.24
C GLU A 27 8.60 15.85 -11.20
N ASP A 28 8.13 15.00 -12.10
CA ASP A 28 6.74 14.55 -12.17
C ASP A 28 6.35 13.69 -10.97
N ILE A 29 7.25 12.83 -10.49
CA ILE A 29 7.05 12.02 -9.29
C ILE A 29 7.04 12.89 -8.02
N ALA A 30 7.94 13.89 -7.97
CA ALA A 30 7.95 14.87 -6.88
C ALA A 30 6.63 15.66 -6.86
N GLN A 31 6.10 16.06 -8.02
CA GLN A 31 4.82 16.75 -8.12
C GLN A 31 3.65 15.87 -7.62
N GLN A 32 3.60 14.61 -8.03
CA GLN A 32 2.56 13.69 -7.52
C GLN A 32 2.60 13.57 -5.98
N SER A 33 3.79 13.51 -5.40
CA SER A 33 3.96 13.45 -3.93
C SER A 33 3.52 14.74 -3.25
N ILE A 34 3.76 15.90 -3.87
CA ILE A 34 3.31 17.22 -3.42
C ILE A 34 1.77 17.27 -3.46
N ASP A 35 1.17 16.86 -4.57
CA ASP A 35 -0.28 16.85 -4.75
C ASP A 35 -0.98 15.95 -3.71
N GLU A 36 -0.40 14.79 -3.39
CA GLU A 36 -0.90 13.91 -2.33
C GLU A 36 -0.78 14.55 -0.95
N CYS A 37 0.35 15.18 -0.62
CA CYS A 37 0.48 15.93 0.63
C CYS A 37 -0.59 17.04 0.74
N GLU A 38 -0.82 17.78 -0.34
CA GLU A 38 -1.85 18.83 -0.36
C GLU A 38 -3.27 18.29 -0.15
N LYS A 39 -3.61 17.16 -0.77
CA LYS A 39 -4.92 16.51 -0.56
C LYS A 39 -5.12 16.18 0.91
N HIS A 40 -4.11 15.59 1.56
CA HIS A 40 -4.17 15.24 2.97
C HIS A 40 -4.22 16.48 3.89
N ILE A 41 -3.53 17.56 3.54
CA ILE A 41 -3.56 18.83 4.29
C ILE A 41 -4.93 19.50 4.19
N LYS A 42 -5.58 19.41 3.02
CA LYS A 42 -6.92 20.02 2.76
C LYS A 42 -8.08 19.17 3.28
N ASN A 43 -7.84 17.91 3.58
CA ASN A 43 -8.87 16.96 4.00
C ASN A 43 -9.02 16.95 5.52
N ASP A 44 -9.91 17.81 6.04
CA ASP A 44 -10.28 17.92 7.45
C ASP A 44 -11.06 16.68 7.97
N LYS A 45 -11.58 15.82 7.07
CA LYS A 45 -12.19 14.52 7.39
C LYS A 45 -11.23 13.38 7.11
N SER A 46 -10.11 13.38 7.79
CA SER A 46 -9.12 12.32 7.66
C SER A 46 -9.62 11.01 8.28
N VAL A 47 -9.33 9.89 7.60
CA VAL A 47 -9.50 8.53 8.16
C VAL A 47 -8.90 8.42 9.57
N LEU A 48 -7.79 9.12 9.84
CA LEU A 48 -7.15 9.16 11.16
C LEU A 48 -8.00 9.85 12.23
N VAL A 49 -8.99 10.65 11.86
CA VAL A 49 -9.91 11.32 12.79
C VAL A 49 -11.26 10.61 12.82
N ASP A 50 -11.90 10.44 11.68
CA ASP A 50 -13.27 9.92 11.58
C ASP A 50 -13.35 8.40 11.88
N GLU A 51 -12.47 7.61 11.32
CA GLU A 51 -12.36 6.18 11.62
C GLU A 51 -11.95 5.93 13.08
N PHE A 52 -11.02 6.75 13.60
CA PHE A 52 -10.62 6.66 14.99
C PHE A 52 -11.81 6.94 15.91
N GLU A 53 -12.59 7.99 15.65
CA GLU A 53 -13.80 8.29 16.43
C GLU A 53 -14.81 7.16 16.36
N SER A 54 -15.02 6.57 15.18
CA SER A 54 -15.92 5.45 14.99
C SER A 54 -15.49 4.22 15.81
N ARG A 55 -14.20 3.88 15.78
CA ARG A 55 -13.63 2.76 16.55
C ARG A 55 -13.73 2.97 18.06
N ILE A 56 -13.49 4.19 18.55
CA ILE A 56 -13.60 4.52 19.97
C ILE A 56 -15.05 4.35 20.46
N LYS A 57 -16.08 4.62 19.63
CA LYS A 57 -17.49 4.43 20.00
C LYS A 57 -17.82 3.00 20.37
N SER A 58 -17.18 2.01 19.74
CA SER A 58 -17.41 0.57 19.99
C SER A 58 -16.70 0.01 21.22
N LEU A 59 -15.80 0.78 21.85
CA LEU A 59 -15.06 0.34 23.04
C LEU A 59 -15.90 0.49 24.32
N GLY A 60 -15.62 -0.36 25.31
CA GLY A 60 -16.27 -0.36 26.63
C GLY A 60 -15.85 0.77 27.57
N LEU A 61 -15.45 1.94 27.01
CA LEU A 61 -15.07 3.13 27.76
C LEU A 61 -16.31 3.96 28.16
N SER A 62 -16.22 4.73 29.25
CA SER A 62 -17.24 5.70 29.61
C SER A 62 -17.33 6.84 28.59
N ASP A 63 -18.46 7.53 28.49
CA ASP A 63 -18.65 8.63 27.53
C ASP A 63 -17.65 9.77 27.74
N SER A 64 -17.27 10.04 28.99
CA SER A 64 -16.25 11.03 29.33
C SER A 64 -14.87 10.66 28.79
N GLU A 65 -14.48 9.38 28.94
CA GLU A 65 -13.20 8.87 28.42
C GLU A 65 -13.19 8.88 26.90
N LYS A 66 -14.27 8.41 26.26
CA LYS A 66 -14.42 8.45 24.79
C LYS A 66 -14.23 9.86 24.26
N LYS A 67 -14.92 10.83 24.86
CA LYS A 67 -14.82 12.25 24.48
C LYS A 67 -13.38 12.76 24.61
N THR A 68 -12.74 12.50 25.74
CA THR A 68 -11.37 12.94 26.00
C THR A 68 -10.38 12.38 24.99
N VAL A 69 -10.50 11.10 24.66
CA VAL A 69 -9.61 10.42 23.71
C VAL A 69 -9.80 10.97 22.29
N VAL A 70 -11.06 11.17 21.87
CA VAL A 70 -11.37 11.72 20.53
C VAL A 70 -10.87 13.17 20.41
N GLU A 71 -11.11 14.02 21.40
CA GLU A 71 -10.61 15.41 21.40
C GLU A 71 -9.08 15.46 21.40
N THR A 72 -8.44 14.57 22.14
CA THR A 72 -6.97 14.44 22.15
C THR A 72 -6.43 14.02 20.79
N ASN A 73 -7.10 13.07 20.10
CA ASN A 73 -6.70 12.65 18.77
C ASN A 73 -6.83 13.81 17.74
N LYS A 74 -7.94 14.53 17.76
CA LYS A 74 -8.14 15.72 16.90
C LYS A 74 -7.06 16.76 17.13
N LYS A 75 -6.78 17.08 18.41
CA LYS A 75 -5.71 18.00 18.77
C LYS A 75 -4.34 17.56 18.24
N TYR A 76 -3.97 16.28 18.40
CA TYR A 76 -2.70 15.78 17.91
C TYR A 76 -2.61 15.72 16.40
N PHE A 77 -3.73 15.49 15.72
CA PHE A 77 -3.80 15.59 14.27
C PHE A 77 -3.47 17.01 13.79
N GLU A 78 -4.04 18.02 14.41
CA GLU A 78 -3.82 19.43 14.06
C GLU A 78 -2.43 19.93 14.47
N GLU A 79 -1.93 19.53 15.66
CA GLU A 79 -0.68 20.05 16.21
C GLU A 79 0.57 19.33 15.68
N TYR A 80 0.47 18.07 15.27
CA TYR A 80 1.64 17.27 14.86
C TYR A 80 1.55 16.74 13.43
N TYR A 81 0.41 16.15 13.04
CA TYR A 81 0.29 15.50 11.74
C TYR A 81 0.23 16.50 10.59
N ILE A 82 -0.66 17.47 10.66
CA ILE A 82 -0.79 18.50 9.61
C ILE A 82 0.48 19.34 9.44
N PRO A 83 1.15 19.82 10.52
CA PRO A 83 2.43 20.50 10.38
C PRO A 83 3.55 19.63 9.81
N ALA A 84 3.57 18.32 10.13
CA ALA A 84 4.52 17.39 9.53
C ALA A 84 4.34 17.28 8.01
N LEU A 85 3.10 17.13 7.53
CA LEU A 85 2.79 17.13 6.09
C LEU A 85 3.16 18.46 5.40
N LYS A 86 2.88 19.59 6.04
CA LYS A 86 3.28 20.90 5.52
C LYS A 86 4.80 21.03 5.39
N SER A 87 5.56 20.51 6.36
CA SER A 87 7.03 20.48 6.31
C SER A 87 7.52 19.61 5.16
N ALA A 88 6.93 18.41 4.98
CA ALA A 88 7.25 17.51 3.87
C ALA A 88 6.95 18.16 2.52
N ASN A 89 5.77 18.75 2.37
CA ASN A 89 5.35 19.44 1.16
C ASN A 89 6.34 20.55 0.78
N SER A 90 6.70 21.40 1.74
CA SER A 90 7.66 22.49 1.53
C SER A 90 9.05 21.98 1.15
N ALA A 91 9.49 20.85 1.74
CA ALA A 91 10.76 20.23 1.40
C ALA A 91 10.74 19.67 -0.02
N LEU A 92 9.69 18.96 -0.42
CA LEU A 92 9.51 18.42 -1.76
C LEU A 92 9.49 19.54 -2.81
N GLU A 93 8.74 20.62 -2.58
CA GLU A 93 8.73 21.79 -3.45
C GLU A 93 10.14 22.40 -3.62
N SER A 94 10.92 22.50 -2.56
CA SER A 94 12.29 23.02 -2.61
C SER A 94 13.25 22.12 -3.39
N LEU A 95 12.99 20.81 -3.42
CA LEU A 95 13.83 19.80 -4.05
C LEU A 95 13.32 19.36 -5.44
N LYS A 96 12.12 19.75 -5.83
CA LYS A 96 11.42 19.28 -7.04
C LYS A 96 12.27 19.28 -8.30
N LYS A 97 13.11 20.30 -8.48
CA LYS A 97 14.02 20.44 -9.62
C LYS A 97 15.42 19.87 -9.39
N SER A 98 15.66 19.21 -8.27
CA SER A 98 16.96 18.59 -7.95
C SER A 98 17.17 17.26 -8.67
N GLY A 99 16.09 16.59 -9.10
CA GLY A 99 16.15 15.34 -9.84
C GLY A 99 16.79 15.54 -11.20
N LYS A 100 17.88 14.81 -11.46
CA LYS A 100 18.60 14.83 -12.76
C LYS A 100 18.37 13.56 -13.56
N ASN A 101 17.65 12.61 -13.02
CA ASN A 101 17.43 11.30 -13.60
C ASN A 101 15.97 11.16 -14.07
N GLU A 102 15.78 11.21 -15.38
CA GLU A 102 14.49 11.02 -16.05
C GLU A 102 14.25 9.54 -16.46
N GLU A 103 15.26 8.69 -16.33
CA GLU A 103 15.22 7.28 -16.72
C GLU A 103 14.77 6.35 -15.57
N GLY A 104 14.41 6.90 -14.42
CA GLY A 104 14.05 6.15 -13.23
C GLY A 104 15.22 5.31 -12.69
N LEU A 105 14.96 4.13 -12.17
CA LEU A 105 15.99 3.27 -11.57
C LEU A 105 17.09 2.85 -12.56
N CYS A 106 16.79 2.81 -13.85
CA CYS A 106 17.77 2.47 -14.89
C CYS A 106 18.91 3.48 -14.96
N GLY A 107 18.64 4.78 -14.78
CA GLY A 107 19.61 5.84 -14.82
C GLY A 107 20.66 5.80 -13.70
N TYR A 108 20.41 5.03 -12.63
CA TYR A 108 21.36 4.82 -11.53
C TYR A 108 22.30 3.60 -11.74
N GLY A 109 22.29 2.98 -12.92
CA GLY A 109 23.22 1.93 -13.31
C GLY A 109 23.22 0.73 -12.33
N LYS A 110 24.38 0.38 -11.79
CA LYS A 110 24.51 -0.79 -10.87
C LYS A 110 23.76 -0.62 -9.57
N ILE A 111 23.67 0.59 -9.03
CA ILE A 111 22.96 0.87 -7.79
C ILE A 111 21.45 0.72 -8.02
N GLY A 112 20.93 1.26 -9.11
CA GLY A 112 19.53 1.12 -9.49
C GLY A 112 19.13 -0.34 -9.69
N LYS A 113 19.98 -1.17 -10.33
CA LYS A 113 19.74 -2.61 -10.47
C LYS A 113 19.66 -3.33 -9.12
N LYS A 114 20.58 -3.03 -8.20
CA LYS A 114 20.57 -3.63 -6.86
C LYS A 114 19.30 -3.24 -6.09
N TYR A 115 18.94 -1.97 -6.16
CA TYR A 115 17.73 -1.47 -5.50
C TYR A 115 16.47 -2.11 -6.09
N TYR A 116 16.38 -2.19 -7.43
CA TYR A 116 15.27 -2.88 -8.10
C TYR A 116 15.15 -4.35 -7.67
N SER A 117 16.27 -5.05 -7.60
CA SER A 117 16.30 -6.46 -7.12
C SER A 117 15.80 -6.58 -5.68
N ALA A 118 16.14 -5.62 -4.81
CA ALA A 118 15.64 -5.59 -3.42
C ALA A 118 14.12 -5.34 -3.38
N ILE A 119 13.61 -4.40 -4.17
CA ILE A 119 12.17 -4.14 -4.29
C ILE A 119 11.42 -5.38 -4.79
N VAL A 120 11.95 -6.05 -5.83
CA VAL A 120 11.32 -7.27 -6.37
C VAL A 120 11.19 -8.33 -5.29
N LYS A 121 12.25 -8.59 -4.52
CA LYS A 121 12.21 -9.54 -3.39
C LYS A 121 11.17 -9.15 -2.33
N ASP A 122 11.15 -7.88 -1.94
CA ASP A 122 10.21 -7.37 -0.95
C ASP A 122 8.76 -7.54 -1.41
N LYS A 123 8.47 -7.12 -2.65
CA LYS A 123 7.10 -7.13 -3.19
C LYS A 123 6.57 -8.52 -3.56
N THR A 124 7.44 -9.45 -3.91
CA THR A 124 7.04 -10.79 -4.35
C THR A 124 7.26 -11.86 -3.29
N SER A 125 7.91 -11.50 -2.16
CA SER A 125 8.37 -12.46 -1.13
C SER A 125 9.17 -13.64 -1.73
N SER A 126 9.78 -13.44 -2.91
CA SER A 126 10.52 -14.43 -3.67
C SER A 126 12.02 -14.18 -3.57
N SER A 127 12.82 -15.25 -3.53
CA SER A 127 14.28 -15.16 -3.64
C SER A 127 14.79 -15.05 -5.09
N MET A 128 13.89 -15.11 -6.08
CA MET A 128 14.25 -15.03 -7.51
C MET A 128 14.87 -13.68 -7.85
N THR A 129 15.84 -13.71 -8.77
CA THR A 129 16.32 -12.51 -9.44
C THR A 129 15.23 -11.94 -10.37
N PRO A 130 15.31 -10.66 -10.76
CA PRO A 130 14.37 -10.09 -11.73
C PRO A 130 14.29 -10.87 -13.04
N GLU A 131 15.41 -11.40 -13.52
CA GLU A 131 15.52 -12.20 -14.74
C GLU A 131 14.82 -13.56 -14.59
N GLU A 132 15.04 -14.24 -13.48
CA GLU A 132 14.37 -15.52 -13.17
C GLU A 132 12.86 -15.31 -13.01
N LEU A 133 12.45 -14.25 -12.29
CA LEU A 133 11.02 -13.89 -12.14
C LEU A 133 10.36 -13.58 -13.49
N LYS A 134 11.04 -12.82 -14.36
CA LYS A 134 10.55 -12.54 -15.72
C LYS A 134 10.35 -13.83 -16.49
N SER A 135 11.31 -14.75 -16.46
CA SER A 135 11.22 -16.03 -17.15
C SER A 135 10.08 -16.87 -16.60
N TYR A 136 9.94 -16.94 -15.28
CA TYR A 136 8.84 -17.64 -14.62
C TYR A 136 7.48 -17.07 -15.02
N LEU A 137 7.32 -15.76 -14.99
CA LEU A 137 6.06 -15.08 -15.36
C LEU A 137 5.73 -15.27 -16.85
N THR A 138 6.73 -15.18 -17.73
CA THR A 138 6.55 -15.44 -19.17
C THR A 138 6.07 -16.86 -19.43
N ASN A 139 6.70 -17.86 -18.79
CA ASN A 139 6.30 -19.25 -18.92
C ASN A 139 4.90 -19.50 -18.35
N SER A 140 4.58 -18.91 -17.20
CA SER A 140 3.26 -19.02 -16.58
C SER A 140 2.19 -18.38 -17.46
N PHE A 141 2.45 -17.19 -17.99
CA PHE A 141 1.54 -16.51 -18.93
C PHE A 141 1.26 -17.36 -20.18
N THR A 142 2.32 -17.95 -20.75
CA THR A 142 2.19 -18.83 -21.91
C THR A 142 1.33 -20.08 -21.60
N LYS A 143 1.58 -20.73 -20.43
CA LYS A 143 0.78 -21.87 -20.00
C LYS A 143 -0.70 -21.51 -19.80
N VAL A 144 -0.97 -20.40 -19.12
CA VAL A 144 -2.36 -19.92 -18.91
C VAL A 144 -3.00 -19.60 -20.26
N GLY A 145 -2.30 -18.89 -21.16
CA GLY A 145 -2.80 -18.59 -22.49
C GLY A 145 -3.15 -19.84 -23.31
N MET A 146 -2.29 -20.88 -23.25
CA MET A 146 -2.58 -22.17 -23.88
C MET A 146 -3.79 -22.86 -23.24
N SER A 147 -3.90 -22.82 -21.90
CA SER A 147 -5.05 -23.40 -21.22
C SER A 147 -6.35 -22.68 -21.59
N MET A 148 -6.33 -21.35 -21.66
CA MET A 148 -7.48 -20.56 -22.08
C MET A 148 -7.91 -20.83 -23.52
N SER A 149 -6.95 -21.07 -24.43
CA SER A 149 -7.27 -21.40 -25.83
C SER A 149 -7.95 -22.77 -26.01
N ASN A 150 -7.84 -23.63 -24.98
CA ASN A 150 -8.52 -24.95 -24.96
C ASN A 150 -9.91 -24.88 -24.30
N VAL A 151 -10.32 -23.75 -23.73
CA VAL A 151 -11.67 -23.58 -23.18
C VAL A 151 -12.66 -23.41 -24.34
N SER A 152 -13.65 -24.29 -24.43
CA SER A 152 -14.68 -24.22 -25.46
C SER A 152 -15.64 -23.06 -25.23
N GLN A 153 -16.29 -22.59 -26.30
CA GLN A 153 -17.34 -21.56 -26.19
C GLN A 153 -18.51 -22.05 -25.31
N ASP A 154 -18.76 -23.34 -25.30
CA ASP A 154 -19.79 -23.96 -24.47
C ASP A 154 -19.44 -23.89 -22.96
N ASP A 155 -18.18 -24.13 -22.63
CA ASP A 155 -17.71 -24.00 -21.26
C ASP A 155 -17.72 -22.53 -20.77
N LEU A 156 -17.35 -21.58 -21.64
CA LEU A 156 -17.46 -20.16 -21.34
C LEU A 156 -18.92 -19.75 -21.08
N SER A 157 -19.86 -20.22 -21.90
CA SER A 157 -21.29 -19.95 -21.72
C SER A 157 -21.80 -20.53 -20.41
N LYS A 158 -21.44 -21.78 -20.08
CA LYS A 158 -21.77 -22.39 -18.78
C LYS A 158 -21.22 -21.61 -17.61
N PHE A 159 -19.99 -21.09 -17.71
CA PHE A 159 -19.40 -20.28 -16.67
C PHE A 159 -20.11 -18.93 -16.51
N GLN A 160 -20.48 -18.26 -17.62
CA GLN A 160 -21.22 -16.99 -17.59
C GLN A 160 -22.63 -17.13 -17.02
N ASP A 161 -23.27 -18.27 -17.29
CA ASP A 161 -24.63 -18.58 -16.82
C ASP A 161 -24.63 -19.20 -15.40
N TYR A 162 -23.45 -19.53 -14.86
CA TYR A 162 -23.32 -20.11 -13.53
C TYR A 162 -23.82 -19.14 -12.48
N LYS A 163 -24.81 -19.56 -11.74
CA LYS A 163 -25.30 -18.87 -10.54
C LYS A 163 -25.04 -19.79 -9.36
N PRO A 164 -24.26 -19.36 -8.38
CA PRO A 164 -24.06 -20.16 -7.19
C PRO A 164 -25.38 -20.34 -6.45
N ASP A 165 -25.65 -21.54 -5.95
CA ASP A 165 -26.87 -21.90 -5.20
C ASP A 165 -26.84 -21.38 -3.74
N PHE A 166 -26.01 -20.36 -3.46
CA PHE A 166 -25.92 -19.76 -2.13
C PHE A 166 -26.87 -18.55 -2.04
N LYS A 167 -27.63 -18.48 -0.95
CA LYS A 167 -28.59 -17.39 -0.70
C LYS A 167 -27.96 -16.12 -0.22
N ASP A 168 -26.88 -16.25 0.58
CA ASP A 168 -26.17 -15.14 1.21
C ASP A 168 -24.68 -15.46 1.43
N ALA A 169 -23.95 -14.48 1.99
CA ALA A 169 -22.53 -14.62 2.26
C ALA A 169 -22.21 -15.65 3.36
N ASP A 170 -23.14 -15.89 4.27
CA ASP A 170 -22.94 -16.81 5.39
C ASP A 170 -22.98 -18.26 4.88
N GLU A 171 -23.90 -18.61 3.97
CA GLU A 171 -23.91 -19.91 3.29
C GLU A 171 -22.62 -20.18 2.50
N VAL A 172 -22.03 -19.13 1.85
CA VAL A 172 -20.74 -19.25 1.17
C VAL A 172 -19.63 -19.54 2.16
N LEU A 173 -19.61 -18.85 3.30
CA LEU A 173 -18.60 -19.04 4.34
C LEU A 173 -18.70 -20.43 4.96
N GLU A 174 -19.90 -20.92 5.27
CA GLU A 174 -20.11 -22.27 5.77
C GLU A 174 -19.61 -23.32 4.80
N PHE A 175 -19.96 -23.20 3.52
CA PHE A 175 -19.47 -24.10 2.48
C PHE A 175 -17.93 -24.07 2.36
N LEU A 176 -17.31 -22.90 2.41
CA LEU A 176 -15.85 -22.77 2.36
C LEU A 176 -15.19 -23.39 3.59
N ILE A 177 -15.75 -23.18 4.80
CA ILE A 177 -15.22 -23.75 6.03
C ILE A 177 -15.28 -25.30 6.00
N GLU A 178 -16.38 -25.87 5.50
CA GLU A 178 -16.55 -27.31 5.40
C GLU A 178 -15.63 -27.98 4.38
N ASN A 179 -15.23 -27.25 3.32
CA ASN A 179 -14.46 -27.81 2.22
C ASN A 179 -12.99 -27.36 2.19
N ILE A 180 -12.60 -26.40 3.03
CA ILE A 180 -11.24 -25.83 3.01
C ILE A 180 -10.16 -26.84 3.43
N GLU A 181 -10.53 -27.82 4.25
CA GLU A 181 -9.57 -28.83 4.76
C GLU A 181 -9.03 -29.77 3.68
N GLU A 182 -9.73 -29.94 2.56
CA GLU A 182 -9.24 -30.75 1.44
C GLU A 182 -8.09 -30.09 0.70
N ASP A 183 -8.11 -28.74 0.60
CA ASP A 183 -7.15 -27.98 -0.21
C ASP A 183 -6.09 -27.26 0.65
N PHE A 184 -6.36 -27.04 1.92
CA PHE A 184 -5.50 -26.27 2.82
C PHE A 184 -5.25 -27.01 4.14
N PRO A 185 -4.02 -26.97 4.68
CA PRO A 185 -3.75 -27.53 5.99
C PRO A 185 -4.54 -26.78 7.07
N THR A 186 -5.01 -27.52 8.07
CA THR A 186 -5.74 -26.96 9.22
C THR A 186 -4.95 -25.81 9.84
N LEU A 187 -5.48 -24.58 9.75
CA LEU A 187 -4.89 -23.42 10.39
C LEU A 187 -5.10 -23.51 11.90
N SER A 188 -4.01 -23.67 12.64
CA SER A 188 -4.05 -23.54 14.10
C SER A 188 -4.40 -22.10 14.47
N LEU A 189 -5.33 -21.93 15.42
CA LEU A 189 -5.73 -20.64 16.00
C LEU A 189 -4.56 -19.82 16.60
N ILE A 190 -3.35 -20.36 16.62
CA ILE A 190 -2.12 -19.70 17.07
C ILE A 190 -1.53 -18.76 15.99
N HIS A 191 -2.06 -18.80 14.75
CA HIS A 191 -1.52 -18.06 13.60
C HIS A 191 -2.46 -16.94 13.10
N ILE A 192 -3.50 -16.58 13.87
CA ILE A 192 -4.37 -15.44 13.56
C ILE A 192 -4.10 -14.28 14.52
#